data_536fa3f8e7033fa40517574a71ce8b46
#
_entry.id   536fa3f8e7033fa40517574a71ce8b46
#
_cell.length_a   1.000
_cell.length_b   1.000
_cell.length_c   1.000
_cell.angle_alpha   90.00
_cell.angle_beta   90.00
_cell.angle_gamma   90.00
#
_symmetry.space_group_name_H-M   'P 1'
#
loop_
_entity.id
_entity.type
_entity.pdbx_description
1 polymer ?
#
loop_
_entity_poly.entity_id
_entity_poly.type
_entity_poly.pdbx_seq_one_letter_code
_entity_poly.pdbx_strand_id
1 'polypeptide(L)'
;MTYQDKYLEYLESVPEVSRRCKETGNRMVLAYTSNLDAIARCDEANFNRLLEKYLKGEPSYVEEEPVETMEDFARVISYFAIHGLGGEVDITSGAVVKELGEYFEMSYAFGGTCAQGAGAIAAMEVPVMVHFTDESEEVITDIKYEGIESVKDGKRVPLKECISGEEPLLHLIMQYSKGDVLRIHGKEYTIPISNRLIMQYDEVHKVMPVKKDFMQYVEDHAEQICSYSVSGFNAILDMDIMKERAMQVKKHYEIVKAKSPGTIIYFESAHFFSTRIRDYLYTELADCVDILGMNEEELIDLTAKMSYPVDRDNMESIIQGLDYILEQYPAKGVVIHSKDYSLYYGAAMEGIDLEKGLTLGNLMSGARARVGHHASMEECRGNLALGLSPTGVDFAERLEHMDTRHTAILVPSRYMEKPRYTVGLGDTFVAGMQMCFVK
;
A
#
# COMPACT_ATOMS: atom_id res chain seq x y z
N MET A 1 -30.93 1.74 5.37
CA MET A 1 -30.14 2.64 4.51
C MET A 1 -29.47 1.80 3.45
N THR A 2 -29.53 2.20 2.17
CA THR A 2 -28.86 1.45 1.09
C THR A 2 -27.35 1.74 1.11
N TYR A 3 -26.53 0.88 0.48
CA TYR A 3 -25.11 1.19 0.29
C TYR A 3 -24.89 2.52 -0.45
N GLN A 4 -25.78 2.87 -1.41
CA GLN A 4 -25.73 4.14 -2.12
C GLN A 4 -25.86 5.34 -1.17
N ASP A 5 -26.79 5.27 -0.22
CA ASP A 5 -27.01 6.33 0.77
C ASP A 5 -25.80 6.44 1.70
N LYS A 6 -25.24 5.30 2.16
CA LYS A 6 -24.05 5.27 3.03
C LYS A 6 -22.81 5.88 2.37
N TYR A 7 -22.55 5.52 1.09
CA TYR A 7 -21.46 6.10 0.33
C TYR A 7 -21.56 7.63 0.24
N LEU A 8 -22.76 8.15 -0.03
CA LEU A 8 -22.98 9.59 -0.09
C LEU A 8 -22.83 10.25 1.29
N GLU A 9 -23.46 9.69 2.33
CA GLU A 9 -23.42 10.21 3.70
C GLU A 9 -21.98 10.29 4.22
N TYR A 10 -21.19 9.20 4.06
CA TYR A 10 -19.81 9.18 4.50
C TYR A 10 -18.91 10.12 3.72
N LEU A 11 -19.10 10.25 2.40
CA LEU A 11 -18.40 11.26 1.62
C LEU A 11 -18.70 12.68 2.13
N GLU A 12 -19.98 13.00 2.37
CA GLU A 12 -20.43 14.30 2.89
C GLU A 12 -19.91 14.58 4.32
N SER A 13 -19.47 13.55 5.06
CA SER A 13 -18.89 13.71 6.39
C SER A 13 -17.40 14.10 6.39
N VAL A 14 -16.69 14.00 5.26
CA VAL A 14 -15.23 14.28 5.17
C VAL A 14 -14.88 15.72 5.55
N PRO A 15 -15.63 16.78 5.18
CA PRO A 15 -15.34 18.13 5.63
C PRO A 15 -15.37 18.28 7.16
N GLU A 16 -16.21 17.51 7.85
CA GLU A 16 -16.24 17.47 9.32
C GLU A 16 -14.97 16.83 9.89
N VAL A 17 -14.45 15.76 9.26
CA VAL A 17 -13.15 15.15 9.62
C VAL A 17 -12.05 16.20 9.51
N SER A 18 -12.01 16.93 8.37
CA SER A 18 -11.03 18.01 8.16
C SER A 18 -11.14 19.11 9.21
N ARG A 19 -12.37 19.57 9.51
CA ARG A 19 -12.63 20.59 10.51
C ARG A 19 -12.12 20.15 11.88
N ARG A 20 -12.45 18.94 12.32
CA ARG A 20 -11.99 18.39 13.61
C ARG A 20 -10.46 18.36 13.68
N CYS A 21 -9.78 17.83 12.66
CA CYS A 21 -8.32 17.81 12.62
C CYS A 21 -7.70 19.22 12.74
N LYS A 22 -8.33 20.23 12.13
CA LYS A 22 -7.84 21.63 12.17
C LYS A 22 -8.08 22.28 13.53
N GLU A 23 -9.23 22.05 14.15
CA GLU A 23 -9.62 22.67 15.43
C GLU A 23 -8.94 22.02 16.65
N THR A 24 -8.80 20.70 16.65
CA THR A 24 -8.23 19.96 17.80
C THR A 24 -6.72 19.76 17.71
N GLY A 25 -6.15 19.90 16.52
CA GLY A 25 -4.77 19.50 16.24
C GLY A 25 -4.58 18.00 16.03
N ASN A 26 -5.65 17.21 16.06
CA ASN A 26 -5.61 15.77 15.87
C ASN A 26 -5.08 15.39 14.47
N ARG A 27 -4.31 14.30 14.40
CA ARG A 27 -3.73 13.80 13.14
C ARG A 27 -3.84 12.29 13.01
N MET A 28 -4.04 11.87 11.78
CA MET A 28 -3.66 10.55 11.31
C MET A 28 -2.17 10.59 10.97
N VAL A 29 -1.42 9.60 11.37
CA VAL A 29 0.01 9.45 11.04
C VAL A 29 0.18 8.32 10.05
N LEU A 30 0.95 8.56 8.98
CA LEU A 30 1.35 7.54 8.01
C LEU A 30 2.88 7.39 8.01
N ALA A 31 3.39 6.18 8.02
CA ALA A 31 4.81 5.84 8.07
C ALA A 31 5.04 4.43 7.45
N TYR A 32 6.18 4.13 6.91
CA TYR A 32 7.47 4.84 6.96
C TYR A 32 8.01 5.15 5.56
N THR A 33 7.45 4.59 4.49
CA THR A 33 8.06 4.58 3.16
C THR A 33 7.63 5.74 2.29
N SER A 34 8.60 6.37 1.65
CA SER A 34 8.46 7.30 0.54
C SER A 34 9.63 7.10 -0.42
N ASN A 35 9.41 7.25 -1.71
CA ASN A 35 10.40 7.08 -2.77
C ASN A 35 9.97 7.82 -4.03
N LEU A 36 10.84 7.87 -5.03
CA LEU A 36 10.52 8.33 -6.37
C LEU A 36 10.30 7.13 -7.29
N ASP A 37 9.09 6.98 -7.81
CA ASP A 37 8.74 5.99 -8.83
C ASP A 37 9.14 6.51 -10.21
N ALA A 38 10.04 5.79 -10.91
CA ALA A 38 10.35 5.99 -12.32
C ALA A 38 9.53 4.98 -13.14
N ILE A 39 8.46 5.46 -13.74
CA ILE A 39 7.48 4.64 -14.45
C ILE A 39 7.84 4.60 -15.94
N ALA A 40 8.20 3.43 -16.44
CA ALA A 40 8.53 3.17 -17.82
C ALA A 40 7.49 2.26 -18.48
N ARG A 41 7.00 2.66 -19.65
CA ARG A 41 6.25 1.75 -20.52
C ARG A 41 7.22 1.03 -21.44
N CYS A 42 7.32 -0.29 -21.28
CA CYS A 42 8.13 -1.14 -22.13
C CYS A 42 7.40 -1.37 -23.47
N ASP A 43 7.48 -0.41 -24.39
CA ASP A 43 6.90 -0.57 -25.71
C ASP A 43 7.56 -1.73 -26.47
N GLU A 44 6.78 -2.45 -27.31
CA GLU A 44 7.20 -3.68 -28.00
C GLU A 44 8.53 -3.51 -28.77
N ALA A 45 8.72 -2.37 -29.44
CA ALA A 45 9.90 -2.17 -30.28
C ALA A 45 11.19 -2.03 -29.46
N ASN A 46 11.17 -1.17 -28.44
CA ASN A 46 12.32 -0.95 -27.56
C ASN A 46 12.57 -2.17 -26.68
N PHE A 47 11.51 -2.86 -26.23
CA PHE A 47 11.65 -4.09 -25.47
C PHE A 47 12.38 -5.17 -26.28
N ASN A 48 11.94 -5.44 -27.52
CA ASN A 48 12.60 -6.40 -28.39
C ASN A 48 14.05 -6.00 -28.71
N ARG A 49 14.34 -4.70 -28.94
CA ARG A 49 15.71 -4.20 -29.15
C ARG A 49 16.61 -4.46 -27.94
N LEU A 50 16.08 -4.30 -26.73
CA LEU A 50 16.79 -4.59 -25.50
C LEU A 50 17.06 -6.09 -25.35
N LEU A 51 16.04 -6.93 -25.57
CA LEU A 51 16.19 -8.38 -25.47
C LEU A 51 17.19 -8.93 -26.50
N GLU A 52 17.15 -8.45 -27.73
CA GLU A 52 18.12 -8.86 -28.78
C GLU A 52 19.57 -8.57 -28.36
N LYS A 53 19.80 -7.45 -27.69
CA LYS A 53 21.16 -7.05 -27.27
C LYS A 53 21.64 -7.80 -26.03
N TYR A 54 20.77 -8.01 -25.03
CA TYR A 54 21.21 -8.42 -23.69
C TYR A 54 20.75 -9.81 -23.26
N LEU A 55 19.66 -10.34 -23.81
CA LEU A 55 19.19 -11.67 -23.41
C LEU A 55 19.99 -12.77 -24.10
N LYS A 56 20.93 -13.37 -23.38
CA LYS A 56 21.78 -14.47 -23.93
C LYS A 56 21.20 -15.85 -23.67
N GLY A 57 20.53 -16.04 -22.51
CA GLY A 57 19.92 -17.28 -22.08
C GLY A 57 18.40 -17.27 -22.18
N GLU A 58 17.75 -18.31 -21.67
CA GLU A 58 16.29 -18.37 -21.59
C GLU A 58 15.77 -17.43 -20.49
N PRO A 59 14.55 -16.84 -20.67
CA PRO A 59 13.89 -16.08 -19.62
C PRO A 59 13.77 -16.89 -18.32
N SER A 60 14.24 -16.34 -17.21
CA SER A 60 14.15 -17.00 -15.91
C SER A 60 14.21 -15.99 -14.77
N TYR A 61 13.65 -16.38 -13.63
CA TYR A 61 13.70 -15.63 -12.39
C TYR A 61 14.11 -16.58 -11.25
N VAL A 62 14.99 -16.12 -10.41
CA VAL A 62 15.36 -16.78 -9.17
C VAL A 62 15.05 -15.83 -8.03
N GLU A 63 14.29 -16.33 -7.05
CA GLU A 63 13.91 -15.55 -5.87
C GLU A 63 15.17 -15.13 -5.09
N GLU A 64 15.18 -13.88 -4.60
CA GLU A 64 16.29 -13.26 -3.85
C GLU A 64 17.56 -12.98 -4.67
N GLU A 65 17.61 -13.29 -5.99
CA GLU A 65 18.72 -12.86 -6.84
C GLU A 65 18.50 -11.43 -7.34
N PRO A 66 19.41 -10.46 -7.02
CA PRO A 66 19.28 -9.10 -7.49
C PRO A 66 19.64 -8.98 -8.99
N VAL A 67 19.14 -7.92 -9.62
CA VAL A 67 19.55 -7.51 -10.98
C VAL A 67 20.83 -6.67 -10.88
N GLU A 68 21.95 -7.20 -11.36
CA GLU A 68 23.25 -6.54 -11.32
C GLU A 68 23.72 -6.06 -12.72
N THR A 69 23.20 -6.69 -13.77
CA THR A 69 23.60 -6.44 -15.15
C THR A 69 22.39 -6.26 -16.08
N MET A 70 22.59 -5.68 -17.25
CA MET A 70 21.55 -5.63 -18.30
C MET A 70 21.14 -7.01 -18.81
N GLU A 71 22.00 -8.02 -18.70
CA GLU A 71 21.65 -9.42 -19.00
C GLU A 71 20.68 -9.98 -17.97
N ASP A 72 20.93 -9.75 -16.67
CA ASP A 72 20.00 -10.14 -15.60
C ASP A 72 18.65 -9.43 -15.76
N PHE A 73 18.69 -8.11 -16.03
CA PHE A 73 17.48 -7.36 -16.33
C PHE A 73 16.67 -8.00 -17.48
N ALA A 74 17.33 -8.26 -18.62
CA ALA A 74 16.65 -8.84 -19.78
C ALA A 74 16.05 -10.22 -19.47
N ARG A 75 16.79 -11.05 -18.73
CA ARG A 75 16.37 -12.39 -18.29
C ARG A 75 15.14 -12.32 -17.38
N VAL A 76 15.16 -11.45 -16.38
CA VAL A 76 14.10 -11.32 -15.37
C VAL A 76 12.85 -10.68 -15.98
N ILE A 77 12.97 -9.51 -16.62
CA ILE A 77 11.82 -8.79 -17.15
C ILE A 77 11.08 -9.60 -18.24
N SER A 78 11.83 -10.33 -19.10
CA SER A 78 11.21 -11.19 -20.10
C SER A 78 10.48 -12.38 -19.47
N TYR A 79 10.99 -12.98 -18.39
CA TYR A 79 10.29 -14.02 -17.63
C TYR A 79 8.94 -13.52 -17.11
N PHE A 80 8.93 -12.39 -16.41
CA PHE A 80 7.69 -11.82 -15.89
C PHE A 80 6.69 -11.48 -17.00
N ALA A 81 7.17 -10.88 -18.09
CA ALA A 81 6.33 -10.44 -19.19
C ALA A 81 5.68 -11.62 -19.93
N ILE A 82 6.43 -12.67 -20.31
CA ILE A 82 5.86 -13.82 -21.06
C ILE A 82 4.88 -14.65 -20.22
N HIS A 83 4.98 -14.61 -18.88
CA HIS A 83 4.06 -15.29 -17.99
C HIS A 83 2.92 -14.36 -17.51
N GLY A 84 2.96 -13.06 -17.83
CA GLY A 84 1.97 -12.06 -17.40
C GLY A 84 1.98 -11.82 -15.89
N LEU A 85 3.13 -12.06 -15.23
CA LEU A 85 3.28 -11.94 -13.78
C LEU A 85 3.61 -10.49 -13.40
N GLY A 86 3.17 -10.05 -12.24
CA GLY A 86 3.69 -8.87 -11.55
C GLY A 86 4.63 -9.30 -10.44
N GLY A 87 5.49 -8.38 -9.99
CA GLY A 87 6.40 -8.69 -8.88
C GLY A 87 7.30 -7.52 -8.52
N GLU A 88 8.14 -7.78 -7.54
CA GLU A 88 9.18 -6.86 -7.09
C GLU A 88 10.53 -7.59 -7.12
N VAL A 89 11.59 -6.90 -7.53
CA VAL A 89 12.97 -7.41 -7.52
C VAL A 89 13.93 -6.32 -7.11
N ASP A 90 15.04 -6.73 -6.51
CA ASP A 90 16.11 -5.83 -6.14
C ASP A 90 17.01 -5.53 -7.34
N ILE A 91 17.47 -4.28 -7.49
CA ILE A 91 18.45 -3.86 -8.48
C ILE A 91 19.58 -3.13 -7.77
N THR A 92 20.82 -3.59 -7.93
CA THR A 92 21.98 -3.07 -7.22
C THR A 92 22.91 -2.22 -8.10
N SER A 93 22.61 -2.13 -9.40
CA SER A 93 23.49 -1.45 -10.37
C SER A 93 22.89 -0.15 -10.90
N GLY A 94 23.44 0.99 -10.48
CA GLY A 94 23.11 2.30 -11.05
C GLY A 94 23.43 2.43 -12.54
N ALA A 95 24.38 1.64 -13.05
CA ALA A 95 24.67 1.58 -14.49
C ALA A 95 23.50 0.99 -15.28
N VAL A 96 22.85 -0.05 -14.74
CA VAL A 96 21.65 -0.65 -15.35
C VAL A 96 20.51 0.37 -15.33
N VAL A 97 20.26 1.03 -14.20
CA VAL A 97 19.23 2.07 -14.09
C VAL A 97 19.41 3.16 -15.14
N LYS A 98 20.63 3.66 -15.28
CA LYS A 98 20.96 4.69 -16.27
C LYS A 98 20.73 4.19 -17.71
N GLU A 99 21.18 2.98 -18.03
CA GLU A 99 21.06 2.42 -19.38
C GLU A 99 19.61 2.15 -19.76
N LEU A 100 18.74 1.77 -18.81
CA LEU A 100 17.29 1.62 -19.04
C LEU A 100 16.64 2.92 -19.51
N GLY A 101 17.10 4.08 -19.04
CA GLY A 101 16.65 5.40 -19.50
C GLY A 101 16.99 5.70 -20.97
N GLU A 102 17.92 4.95 -21.60
CA GLU A 102 18.20 5.05 -23.03
C GLU A 102 17.25 4.22 -23.92
N TYR A 103 16.55 3.26 -23.30
CA TYR A 103 15.58 2.40 -23.98
C TYR A 103 14.14 2.87 -23.82
N PHE A 104 13.79 3.34 -22.62
CA PHE A 104 12.41 3.65 -22.27
C PHE A 104 12.28 5.10 -21.77
N GLU A 105 11.26 5.80 -22.25
CA GLU A 105 10.86 7.07 -21.67
C GLU A 105 10.27 6.84 -20.28
N MET A 106 10.79 7.57 -19.29
CA MET A 106 10.37 7.47 -17.90
C MET A 106 9.57 8.69 -17.50
N SER A 107 8.46 8.46 -16.83
CA SER A 107 7.73 9.50 -16.08
C SER A 107 7.93 9.27 -14.59
N TYR A 108 8.00 10.36 -13.83
CA TYR A 108 8.29 10.31 -12.41
C TYR A 108 7.07 10.69 -11.60
N ALA A 109 6.88 10.01 -10.47
CA ALA A 109 5.84 10.31 -9.49
C ALA A 109 6.35 9.90 -8.10
N PHE A 110 5.85 10.55 -7.06
CA PHE A 110 6.13 10.08 -5.70
C PHE A 110 5.50 8.72 -5.45
N GLY A 111 6.22 7.84 -4.76
CA GLY A 111 5.85 6.47 -4.41
C GLY A 111 5.97 6.20 -2.92
N GLY A 112 5.71 4.95 -2.56
CA GLY A 112 5.69 4.47 -1.18
C GLY A 112 4.32 4.64 -0.51
N THR A 113 3.92 3.64 0.29
CA THR A 113 2.59 3.55 0.91
C THR A 113 2.24 4.79 1.73
N CYS A 114 3.19 5.28 2.53
CA CYS A 114 3.02 6.48 3.34
C CYS A 114 2.76 7.73 2.47
N ALA A 115 3.57 7.94 1.44
CA ALA A 115 3.46 9.13 0.58
C ALA A 115 2.17 9.09 -0.26
N GLN A 116 1.83 7.94 -0.83
CA GLN A 116 0.59 7.74 -1.59
C GLN A 116 -0.65 7.94 -0.72
N GLY A 117 -0.65 7.37 0.50
CA GLY A 117 -1.73 7.56 1.45
C GLY A 117 -1.89 9.02 1.89
N ALA A 118 -0.78 9.72 2.15
CA ALA A 118 -0.79 11.13 2.52
C ALA A 118 -1.35 12.01 1.39
N GLY A 119 -0.93 11.77 0.15
CA GLY A 119 -1.47 12.45 -1.03
C GLY A 119 -2.98 12.24 -1.15
N ALA A 120 -3.46 11.02 -0.91
CA ALA A 120 -4.90 10.70 -0.97
C ALA A 120 -5.71 11.43 0.13
N ILE A 121 -5.23 11.45 1.37
CA ILE A 121 -5.88 12.19 2.48
C ILE A 121 -5.89 13.69 2.19
N ALA A 122 -4.76 14.23 1.76
CA ALA A 122 -4.61 15.66 1.50
C ALA A 122 -5.43 16.13 0.29
N ALA A 123 -5.63 15.28 -0.73
CA ALA A 123 -6.54 15.56 -1.85
C ALA A 123 -8.01 15.71 -1.42
N MET A 124 -8.37 15.12 -0.27
CA MET A 124 -9.68 15.32 0.39
C MET A 124 -9.68 16.52 1.36
N GLU A 125 -8.64 17.37 1.33
CA GLU A 125 -8.44 18.55 2.19
C GLU A 125 -8.38 18.24 3.69
N VAL A 126 -7.98 17.00 4.06
CA VAL A 126 -7.81 16.57 5.45
C VAL A 126 -6.32 16.66 5.82
N PRO A 127 -5.95 17.32 6.94
CA PRO A 127 -4.56 17.35 7.40
C PRO A 127 -4.06 15.98 7.84
N VAL A 128 -2.82 15.67 7.47
CA VAL A 128 -2.16 14.39 7.77
C VAL A 128 -0.69 14.61 8.17
N MET A 129 -0.16 13.78 9.05
CA MET A 129 1.24 13.79 9.44
C MET A 129 1.96 12.56 8.91
N VAL A 130 3.19 12.74 8.42
CA VAL A 130 3.95 11.68 7.75
C VAL A 130 5.37 11.55 8.28
N HIS A 131 5.87 10.30 8.27
CA HIS A 131 7.29 10.02 8.36
C HIS A 131 7.76 9.56 6.99
N PHE A 132 8.56 10.37 6.31
CA PHE A 132 9.16 10.02 5.03
C PHE A 132 10.58 9.49 5.20
N THR A 133 10.92 8.44 4.48
CA THR A 133 12.31 7.96 4.31
C THR A 133 13.03 8.76 3.23
N ASP A 134 12.32 9.12 2.18
CA ASP A 134 12.81 9.98 1.09
C ASP A 134 12.24 11.39 1.26
N GLU A 135 13.11 12.34 1.62
CA GLU A 135 12.78 13.77 1.72
C GLU A 135 13.50 14.58 0.64
N SER A 136 13.82 13.94 -0.50
CA SER A 136 14.38 14.64 -1.66
C SER A 136 13.46 15.73 -2.18
N GLU A 137 14.03 16.72 -2.87
CA GLU A 137 13.26 17.78 -3.50
C GLU A 137 12.28 17.23 -4.53
N GLU A 138 12.68 16.20 -5.28
CA GLU A 138 11.89 15.55 -6.32
C GLU A 138 10.62 14.93 -5.76
N VAL A 139 10.72 14.17 -4.66
CA VAL A 139 9.56 13.52 -4.01
C VAL A 139 8.64 14.55 -3.39
N ILE A 140 9.18 15.49 -2.59
CA ILE A 140 8.35 16.43 -1.85
C ILE A 140 7.67 17.45 -2.77
N THR A 141 8.34 17.90 -3.84
CA THR A 141 7.75 18.89 -4.77
C THR A 141 6.75 18.28 -5.74
N ASP A 142 6.81 16.97 -5.99
CA ASP A 142 5.80 16.29 -6.80
C ASP A 142 4.46 16.16 -6.04
N ILE A 143 4.49 16.20 -4.71
CA ILE A 143 3.28 16.20 -3.87
C ILE A 143 2.65 17.60 -3.91
N LYS A 144 1.59 17.77 -4.72
CA LYS A 144 0.94 19.06 -4.99
C LYS A 144 -0.18 19.41 -4.01
N TYR A 145 -0.34 18.64 -2.94
CA TYR A 145 -1.43 18.81 -1.97
C TYR A 145 -0.94 19.55 -0.73
N GLU A 146 -1.80 20.41 -0.19
CA GLU A 146 -1.55 21.13 1.06
C GLU A 146 -2.01 20.28 2.27
N GLY A 147 -1.54 20.63 3.47
CA GLY A 147 -1.97 19.98 4.71
C GLY A 147 -1.20 18.70 5.07
N ILE A 148 -0.13 18.38 4.35
CA ILE A 148 0.79 17.32 4.73
C ILE A 148 1.88 17.93 5.62
N GLU A 149 2.05 17.36 6.81
CA GLU A 149 2.98 17.81 7.84
C GLU A 149 3.95 16.67 8.20
N SER A 150 5.15 17.04 8.65
CA SER A 150 6.13 16.11 9.24
C SER A 150 6.77 16.72 10.48
N VAL A 151 7.84 16.13 10.97
CA VAL A 151 8.58 16.63 12.13
C VAL A 151 10.00 16.99 11.72
N LYS A 152 10.41 18.20 12.08
CA LYS A 152 11.78 18.69 11.91
C LYS A 152 12.21 19.40 13.19
N ASP A 153 13.38 19.03 13.72
CA ASP A 153 13.93 19.58 14.98
C ASP A 153 12.94 19.49 16.17
N GLY A 154 12.19 18.37 16.24
CA GLY A 154 11.20 18.11 17.28
C GLY A 154 9.92 18.96 17.19
N LYS A 155 9.65 19.60 16.06
CA LYS A 155 8.45 20.39 15.82
C LYS A 155 7.70 19.90 14.60
N ARG A 156 6.38 19.93 14.65
CA ARG A 156 5.51 19.68 13.51
C ARG A 156 5.59 20.88 12.55
N VAL A 157 5.93 20.60 11.31
CA VAL A 157 6.12 21.58 10.24
C VAL A 157 5.44 21.12 8.94
N PRO A 158 5.12 22.00 8.01
CA PRO A 158 4.75 21.62 6.66
C PRO A 158 5.82 20.73 6.02
N LEU A 159 5.43 19.67 5.31
CA LEU A 159 6.36 18.71 4.70
C LEU A 159 7.44 19.38 3.84
N LYS A 160 7.09 20.46 3.13
CA LYS A 160 8.02 21.25 2.29
C LYS A 160 9.23 21.81 3.05
N GLU A 161 9.12 21.98 4.37
CA GLU A 161 10.25 22.42 5.21
C GLU A 161 11.23 21.28 5.53
N CYS A 162 10.85 20.04 5.24
CA CYS A 162 11.68 18.86 5.48
C CYS A 162 12.61 18.53 4.30
N ILE A 163 12.50 19.21 3.16
CA ILE A 163 13.33 18.94 1.98
C ILE A 163 14.81 18.80 2.40
N SER A 164 15.40 17.66 2.04
CA SER A 164 16.81 17.37 2.16
C SER A 164 17.54 17.64 0.84
N GLY A 165 18.84 17.72 0.86
CA GLY A 165 19.64 17.80 -0.37
C GLY A 165 20.14 16.42 -0.85
N GLU A 166 19.47 15.35 -0.44
CA GLU A 166 19.81 13.98 -0.82
C GLU A 166 19.19 13.59 -2.14
N GLU A 167 19.81 12.67 -2.87
CA GLU A 167 19.27 12.08 -4.09
C GLU A 167 18.04 11.23 -3.75
N PRO A 168 17.02 11.16 -4.64
CA PRO A 168 15.82 10.39 -4.39
C PRO A 168 16.06 8.89 -4.34
N LEU A 169 15.29 8.19 -3.52
CA LEU A 169 15.22 6.73 -3.50
C LEU A 169 14.41 6.25 -4.70
N LEU A 170 15.06 5.61 -5.66
CA LEU A 170 14.46 5.32 -6.95
C LEU A 170 13.87 3.91 -7.02
N HIS A 171 12.59 3.81 -7.36
CA HIS A 171 11.94 2.56 -7.74
C HIS A 171 11.56 2.61 -9.23
N LEU A 172 12.02 1.64 -10.02
CA LEU A 172 11.67 1.55 -11.42
C LEU A 172 10.43 0.67 -11.59
N ILE A 173 9.41 1.22 -12.21
CA ILE A 173 8.16 0.49 -12.49
C ILE A 173 8.08 0.20 -13.98
N MET A 174 8.50 -1.01 -14.36
CA MET A 174 8.57 -1.46 -15.76
C MET A 174 7.23 -2.08 -16.16
N GLN A 175 6.42 -1.33 -16.93
CA GLN A 175 5.08 -1.75 -17.34
C GLN A 175 5.11 -2.39 -18.73
N TYR A 176 4.46 -3.56 -18.89
CA TYR A 176 4.28 -4.23 -20.18
C TYR A 176 2.80 -4.52 -20.44
N SER A 177 2.45 -4.60 -21.72
CA SER A 177 1.06 -4.60 -22.17
C SER A 177 0.65 -5.94 -22.75
N LYS A 178 -0.56 -6.38 -22.42
CA LYS A 178 -1.19 -7.53 -23.06
C LYS A 178 -1.25 -7.35 -24.56
N GLY A 179 -0.82 -8.37 -25.29
CA GLY A 179 -0.87 -8.44 -26.75
C GLY A 179 0.44 -8.03 -27.41
N ASP A 180 1.38 -7.36 -26.70
CA ASP A 180 2.73 -7.11 -27.24
C ASP A 180 3.46 -8.44 -27.47
N VAL A 181 4.28 -8.49 -28.53
CA VAL A 181 4.98 -9.71 -28.96
C VAL A 181 6.47 -9.57 -28.70
N LEU A 182 7.00 -10.42 -27.82
CA LEU A 182 8.44 -10.53 -27.56
C LEU A 182 9.07 -11.59 -28.44
N ARG A 183 10.22 -11.24 -29.09
CA ARG A 183 10.98 -12.13 -29.95
C ARG A 183 12.24 -12.59 -29.22
N ILE A 184 12.24 -13.87 -28.82
CA ILE A 184 13.30 -14.46 -28.00
C ILE A 184 13.85 -15.69 -28.74
N HIS A 185 15.13 -15.64 -29.13
CA HIS A 185 15.82 -16.73 -29.83
C HIS A 185 15.04 -17.29 -31.04
N GLY A 186 14.41 -16.37 -31.81
CA GLY A 186 13.65 -16.73 -33.02
C GLY A 186 12.21 -17.27 -32.74
N LYS A 187 11.77 -17.29 -31.49
CA LYS A 187 10.40 -17.61 -31.11
C LYS A 187 9.64 -16.32 -30.73
N GLU A 188 8.33 -16.33 -30.95
CA GLU A 188 7.43 -15.24 -30.57
C GLU A 188 6.61 -15.64 -29.34
N TYR A 189 6.54 -14.73 -28.38
CA TYR A 189 5.76 -14.86 -27.14
C TYR A 189 4.83 -13.67 -27.02
N THR A 190 3.53 -13.90 -27.03
CA THR A 190 2.54 -12.86 -26.82
C THR A 190 2.34 -12.67 -25.30
N ILE A 191 2.48 -11.45 -24.81
CA ILE A 191 2.22 -11.11 -23.40
C ILE A 191 0.75 -11.36 -23.08
N PRO A 192 0.44 -12.28 -22.14
CA PRO A 192 -0.95 -12.72 -21.89
C PRO A 192 -1.78 -11.71 -21.09
N ILE A 193 -1.13 -10.94 -20.20
CA ILE A 193 -1.78 -10.00 -19.28
C ILE A 193 -0.89 -8.77 -19.13
N SER A 194 -1.48 -7.56 -19.18
CA SER A 194 -0.78 -6.33 -18.81
C SER A 194 -0.42 -6.36 -17.34
N ASN A 195 0.84 -6.12 -17.01
CA ASN A 195 1.33 -6.11 -15.63
C ASN A 195 2.57 -5.21 -15.52
N ARG A 196 3.21 -5.22 -14.36
CA ARG A 196 4.42 -4.46 -14.07
C ARG A 196 5.41 -5.26 -13.22
N LEU A 197 6.70 -4.99 -13.43
CA LEU A 197 7.78 -5.39 -12.54
C LEU A 197 8.31 -4.14 -11.85
N ILE A 198 8.34 -4.14 -10.52
CA ILE A 198 8.93 -3.08 -9.69
C ILE A 198 10.36 -3.49 -9.38
N MET A 199 11.30 -2.60 -9.65
CA MET A 199 12.72 -2.80 -9.33
C MET A 199 13.15 -1.75 -8.33
N GLN A 200 13.57 -2.18 -7.15
CA GLN A 200 13.97 -1.30 -6.07
C GLN A 200 15.48 -1.01 -6.17
N TYR A 201 15.84 0.22 -6.54
CA TYR A 201 17.22 0.73 -6.48
C TYR A 201 17.35 1.62 -5.26
N ASP A 202 17.50 1.01 -4.09
CA ASP A 202 17.33 1.68 -2.82
C ASP A 202 17.93 0.84 -1.68
N GLU A 203 18.92 1.39 -1.00
CA GLU A 203 19.53 0.76 0.19
C GLU A 203 18.90 1.26 1.50
N VAL A 204 18.11 2.34 1.45
CA VAL A 204 17.54 2.96 2.65
C VAL A 204 16.37 2.14 3.18
N HIS A 205 15.47 1.68 2.31
CA HIS A 205 14.35 0.84 2.73
C HIS A 205 14.81 -0.54 3.26
N LYS A 206 15.97 -1.04 2.83
CA LYS A 206 16.56 -2.29 3.38
C LYS A 206 16.89 -2.19 4.87
N VAL A 207 17.11 -0.98 5.39
CA VAL A 207 17.33 -0.73 6.82
C VAL A 207 16.20 0.06 7.47
N MET A 208 15.32 0.66 6.68
CA MET A 208 14.15 1.45 7.09
C MET A 208 14.45 2.34 8.31
N PRO A 209 15.22 3.43 8.14
CA PRO A 209 15.57 4.30 9.25
C PRO A 209 14.32 5.01 9.78
N VAL A 210 14.11 4.95 11.09
CA VAL A 210 13.02 5.67 11.76
C VAL A 210 13.62 6.87 12.50
N LYS A 211 13.16 8.08 12.17
CA LYS A 211 13.65 9.33 12.74
C LYS A 211 13.28 9.45 14.21
N LYS A 212 14.29 9.61 15.06
CA LYS A 212 14.11 9.67 16.51
C LYS A 212 13.28 10.88 16.96
N ASP A 213 13.47 12.02 16.34
CA ASP A 213 12.72 13.25 16.65
C ASP A 213 11.24 13.12 16.24
N PHE A 214 10.95 12.41 15.14
CA PHE A 214 9.58 12.08 14.75
C PHE A 214 8.91 11.16 15.78
N MET A 215 9.59 10.07 16.18
CA MET A 215 9.07 9.16 17.21
C MET A 215 8.81 9.90 18.51
N GLN A 216 9.77 10.69 18.97
CA GLN A 216 9.66 11.47 20.22
C GLN A 216 8.50 12.45 20.15
N TYR A 217 8.32 13.15 19.00
CA TYR A 217 7.17 14.06 18.80
C TYR A 217 5.84 13.32 18.93
N VAL A 218 5.70 12.16 18.24
CA VAL A 218 4.48 11.34 18.30
C VAL A 218 4.21 10.86 19.73
N GLU A 219 5.25 10.42 20.45
CA GLU A 219 5.14 10.00 21.85
C GLU A 219 4.70 11.15 22.76
N ASP A 220 5.25 12.34 22.57
CA ASP A 220 4.93 13.52 23.39
C ASP A 220 3.54 14.10 23.10
N HIS A 221 2.99 13.86 21.91
CA HIS A 221 1.67 14.33 21.47
C HIS A 221 0.70 13.18 21.18
N ALA A 222 0.88 12.01 21.80
CA ALA A 222 0.10 10.80 21.51
C ALA A 222 -1.42 11.02 21.60
N GLU A 223 -1.88 11.90 22.50
CA GLU A 223 -3.32 12.23 22.65
C GLU A 223 -3.91 12.91 21.40
N GLN A 224 -3.06 13.52 20.55
CA GLN A 224 -3.48 14.12 19.29
C GLN A 224 -3.37 13.14 18.10
N ILE A 225 -2.88 11.92 18.32
CA ILE A 225 -2.73 10.91 17.27
C ILE A 225 -3.94 10.00 17.28
N CYS A 226 -4.80 10.14 16.25
CA CYS A 226 -6.00 9.32 16.11
C CYS A 226 -5.69 7.91 15.64
N SER A 227 -4.81 7.83 14.64
CA SER A 227 -4.31 6.57 14.11
C SER A 227 -2.87 6.70 13.66
N TYR A 228 -2.16 5.57 13.68
CA TYR A 228 -0.81 5.44 13.20
C TYR A 228 -0.74 4.26 12.23
N SER A 229 -0.82 4.55 10.94
CA SER A 229 -0.74 3.57 9.88
C SER A 229 0.71 3.37 9.46
N VAL A 230 1.16 2.13 9.49
CA VAL A 230 2.56 1.76 9.25
C VAL A 230 2.68 0.67 8.20
N SER A 231 3.73 0.75 7.39
CA SER A 231 4.07 -0.23 6.35
C SER A 231 5.55 -0.14 5.99
N GLY A 232 6.00 -0.87 4.95
CA GLY A 232 7.33 -0.73 4.38
C GLY A 232 8.41 -1.67 4.96
N PHE A 233 8.05 -2.54 5.88
CA PHE A 233 8.98 -3.51 6.46
C PHE A 233 9.39 -4.63 5.50
N ASN A 234 8.64 -4.82 4.42
CA ASN A 234 8.85 -5.89 3.45
C ASN A 234 10.19 -5.80 2.69
N ALA A 235 10.77 -4.59 2.61
CA ALA A 235 12.06 -4.37 1.97
C ALA A 235 13.27 -4.82 2.83
N ILE A 236 13.07 -5.08 4.13
CA ILE A 236 14.14 -5.56 5.02
C ILE A 236 14.33 -7.06 4.80
N LEU A 237 15.50 -7.46 4.33
CA LEU A 237 15.86 -8.86 4.08
C LEU A 237 16.78 -9.44 5.15
N ASP A 238 17.49 -8.60 5.90
CA ASP A 238 18.36 -9.03 6.98
C ASP A 238 17.59 -9.20 8.30
N MET A 239 17.68 -10.39 8.89
CA MET A 239 16.93 -10.74 10.10
C MET A 239 17.39 -9.94 11.33
N ASP A 240 18.67 -9.57 11.43
CA ASP A 240 19.17 -8.82 12.60
C ASP A 240 18.75 -7.35 12.50
N ILE A 241 18.74 -6.78 11.29
CA ILE A 241 18.14 -5.47 11.02
C ILE A 241 16.63 -5.50 11.33
N MET A 242 15.91 -6.53 10.89
CA MET A 242 14.48 -6.68 11.18
C MET A 242 14.19 -6.73 12.67
N LYS A 243 14.98 -7.50 13.44
CA LYS A 243 14.82 -7.59 14.90
C LYS A 243 15.05 -6.23 15.58
N GLU A 244 16.11 -5.53 15.18
CA GLU A 244 16.39 -4.19 15.70
C GLU A 244 15.23 -3.23 15.43
N ARG A 245 14.75 -3.24 14.19
CA ARG A 245 13.68 -2.34 13.77
C ARG A 245 12.33 -2.68 14.42
N ALA A 246 11.96 -3.96 14.45
CA ALA A 246 10.74 -4.41 15.11
C ALA A 246 10.72 -4.06 16.60
N MET A 247 11.84 -4.27 17.32
CA MET A 247 11.98 -3.90 18.73
C MET A 247 11.87 -2.38 18.94
N GLN A 248 12.48 -1.58 18.05
CA GLN A 248 12.40 -0.12 18.12
C GLN A 248 10.96 0.38 17.96
N VAL A 249 10.25 -0.09 16.91
CA VAL A 249 8.89 0.37 16.65
C VAL A 249 7.88 -0.18 17.66
N LYS A 250 8.05 -1.43 18.11
CA LYS A 250 7.23 -2.00 19.18
C LYS A 250 7.26 -1.15 20.43
N LYS A 251 8.47 -0.83 20.92
CA LYS A 251 8.64 0.04 22.09
C LYS A 251 7.97 1.40 21.90
N HIS A 252 8.08 1.96 20.70
CA HIS A 252 7.42 3.22 20.37
C HIS A 252 5.89 3.10 20.45
N TYR A 253 5.31 2.05 19.84
CA TYR A 253 3.85 1.82 19.87
C TYR A 253 3.35 1.59 21.30
N GLU A 254 4.08 0.85 22.12
CA GLU A 254 3.76 0.65 23.55
C GLU A 254 3.70 1.98 24.31
N ILE A 255 4.65 2.90 24.07
CA ILE A 255 4.66 4.24 24.69
C ILE A 255 3.45 5.06 24.21
N VAL A 256 3.18 5.06 22.90
CA VAL A 256 2.02 5.76 22.33
C VAL A 256 0.72 5.23 22.92
N LYS A 257 0.55 3.90 22.97
CA LYS A 257 -0.64 3.25 23.52
C LYS A 257 -0.80 3.49 25.04
N ALA A 258 0.30 3.54 25.78
CA ALA A 258 0.26 3.84 27.21
C ALA A 258 -0.22 5.28 27.50
N LYS A 259 0.16 6.24 26.66
CA LYS A 259 -0.26 7.65 26.76
C LYS A 259 -1.65 7.88 26.17
N SER A 260 -1.98 7.22 25.08
CA SER A 260 -3.24 7.34 24.35
C SER A 260 -3.79 5.96 23.95
N PRO A 261 -4.49 5.24 24.84
CA PRO A 261 -5.06 3.92 24.54
C PRO A 261 -6.05 3.93 23.37
N GLY A 262 -6.60 5.09 23.03
CA GLY A 262 -7.54 5.28 21.92
C GLY A 262 -6.89 5.47 20.55
N THR A 263 -5.57 5.63 20.47
CA THR A 263 -4.83 5.67 19.20
C THR A 263 -4.87 4.30 18.54
N ILE A 264 -5.21 4.24 17.27
CA ILE A 264 -5.27 2.99 16.51
C ILE A 264 -3.95 2.77 15.79
N ILE A 265 -3.26 1.68 16.10
CA ILE A 265 -2.09 1.22 15.34
C ILE A 265 -2.59 0.32 14.22
N TYR A 266 -2.47 0.79 12.99
CA TYR A 266 -2.88 0.09 11.79
C TYR A 266 -1.63 -0.36 11.03
N PHE A 267 -1.42 -1.67 10.90
CA PHE A 267 -0.31 -2.23 10.15
C PHE A 267 -0.82 -2.68 8.78
N GLU A 268 -0.35 -2.02 7.73
CA GLU A 268 -0.62 -2.45 6.35
C GLU A 268 0.45 -3.43 5.90
N SER A 269 0.01 -4.61 5.51
CA SER A 269 0.84 -5.65 4.91
C SER A 269 1.40 -5.21 3.55
N ALA A 270 2.31 -6.00 3.03
CA ALA A 270 2.82 -5.89 1.69
C ALA A 270 3.32 -7.27 1.23
N HIS A 271 3.75 -7.36 -0.02
CA HIS A 271 4.43 -8.56 -0.48
C HIS A 271 5.82 -8.66 0.18
N PHE A 272 6.02 -9.65 1.03
CA PHE A 272 7.32 -9.91 1.66
C PHE A 272 8.15 -10.89 0.83
N PHE A 273 9.37 -10.51 0.50
CA PHE A 273 10.33 -11.38 -0.18
C PHE A 273 10.74 -12.59 0.69
N SER A 274 10.74 -12.45 2.01
CA SER A 274 11.09 -13.49 2.96
C SER A 274 9.93 -13.78 3.91
N THR A 275 9.34 -14.97 3.78
CA THR A 275 8.30 -15.49 4.68
C THR A 275 8.77 -15.51 6.13
N ARG A 276 10.05 -15.90 6.37
CA ARG A 276 10.63 -15.96 7.70
C ARG A 276 10.68 -14.59 8.37
N ILE A 277 11.01 -13.53 7.62
CA ILE A 277 11.05 -12.14 8.12
C ILE A 277 9.63 -11.66 8.41
N ARG A 278 8.68 -11.91 7.52
CA ARG A 278 7.26 -11.57 7.71
C ARG A 278 6.71 -12.20 8.99
N ASP A 279 6.88 -13.51 9.15
CA ASP A 279 6.34 -14.25 10.29
C ASP A 279 6.93 -13.77 11.61
N TYR A 280 8.24 -13.44 11.62
CA TYR A 280 8.89 -12.83 12.78
C TYR A 280 8.25 -11.47 13.11
N LEU A 281 8.12 -10.59 12.11
CA LEU A 281 7.55 -9.24 12.32
C LEU A 281 6.11 -9.30 12.81
N TYR A 282 5.27 -10.13 12.20
CA TYR A 282 3.86 -10.27 12.59
C TYR A 282 3.74 -10.79 14.02
N THR A 283 4.53 -11.79 14.37
CA THR A 283 4.56 -12.33 15.74
C THR A 283 5.01 -11.28 16.75
N GLU A 284 6.05 -10.49 16.40
CA GLU A 284 6.62 -9.49 17.32
C GLU A 284 5.70 -8.30 17.52
N LEU A 285 4.93 -7.89 16.51
CA LEU A 285 4.06 -6.72 16.57
C LEU A 285 2.59 -7.04 16.90
N ALA A 286 2.18 -8.30 16.89
CA ALA A 286 0.77 -8.70 17.01
C ALA A 286 0.04 -8.15 18.24
N ASP A 287 0.73 -8.00 19.36
CA ASP A 287 0.16 -7.52 20.62
C ASP A 287 0.07 -5.98 20.74
N CYS A 288 0.74 -5.24 19.88
CA CYS A 288 0.70 -3.77 19.86
C CYS A 288 -0.03 -3.19 18.64
N VAL A 289 -0.34 -4.01 17.64
CA VAL A 289 -1.12 -3.62 16.46
C VAL A 289 -2.61 -3.85 16.71
N ASP A 290 -3.44 -2.83 16.44
CA ASP A 290 -4.89 -2.97 16.56
C ASP A 290 -5.51 -3.62 15.32
N ILE A 291 -5.07 -3.21 14.13
CA ILE A 291 -5.63 -3.69 12.85
C ILE A 291 -4.49 -4.13 11.92
N LEU A 292 -4.61 -5.34 11.40
CA LEU A 292 -3.76 -5.86 10.34
C LEU A 292 -4.49 -5.68 9.00
N GLY A 293 -4.00 -4.79 8.14
CA GLY A 293 -4.51 -4.55 6.80
C GLY A 293 -3.79 -5.38 5.75
N MET A 294 -4.51 -5.89 4.76
CA MET A 294 -3.93 -6.60 3.62
C MET A 294 -4.90 -6.65 2.44
N ASN A 295 -4.37 -6.83 1.25
CA ASN A 295 -5.19 -7.12 0.09
C ASN A 295 -5.56 -8.63 0.00
N GLU A 296 -6.46 -8.96 -0.91
CA GLU A 296 -6.94 -10.33 -1.10
C GLU A 296 -5.82 -11.30 -1.50
N GLU A 297 -4.86 -10.88 -2.33
CA GLU A 297 -3.74 -11.73 -2.75
C GLU A 297 -2.79 -12.01 -1.58
N GLU A 298 -2.55 -11.03 -0.73
CA GLU A 298 -1.73 -11.17 0.48
C GLU A 298 -2.39 -12.10 1.49
N LEU A 299 -3.73 -12.04 1.65
CA LEU A 299 -4.48 -12.99 2.48
C LEU A 299 -4.26 -14.43 1.99
N ILE A 300 -4.42 -14.67 0.68
CA ILE A 300 -4.28 -15.99 0.07
C ILE A 300 -2.85 -16.51 0.23
N ASP A 301 -1.84 -15.68 -0.07
CA ASP A 301 -0.43 -16.04 0.08
C ASP A 301 -0.08 -16.35 1.54
N LEU A 302 -0.50 -15.51 2.47
CA LEU A 302 -0.26 -15.68 3.90
C LEU A 302 -0.84 -17.02 4.39
N THR A 303 -2.11 -17.26 4.13
CA THR A 303 -2.79 -18.46 4.61
C THR A 303 -2.28 -19.74 3.93
N ALA A 304 -1.96 -19.69 2.63
CA ALA A 304 -1.36 -20.83 1.92
C ALA A 304 0.01 -21.20 2.50
N LYS A 305 0.88 -20.22 2.79
CA LYS A 305 2.18 -20.44 3.43
C LYS A 305 2.07 -20.95 4.86
N MET A 306 0.97 -20.67 5.54
CA MET A 306 0.63 -21.22 6.86
C MET A 306 -0.05 -22.59 6.77
N SER A 307 -0.12 -23.20 5.59
CA SER A 307 -0.80 -24.47 5.34
C SER A 307 -2.32 -24.45 5.58
N TYR A 308 -2.93 -23.29 5.43
CA TYR A 308 -4.37 -23.06 5.55
C TYR A 308 -4.90 -22.32 4.31
N PRO A 309 -4.96 -22.96 3.12
CA PRO A 309 -5.34 -22.29 1.89
C PRO A 309 -6.79 -21.79 1.92
N VAL A 310 -6.98 -20.54 1.55
CA VAL A 310 -8.29 -19.87 1.45
C VAL A 310 -8.74 -19.83 0.00
N ASP A 311 -10.02 -20.15 -0.22
CA ASP A 311 -10.69 -19.96 -1.50
C ASP A 311 -11.29 -18.55 -1.59
N ARG A 312 -10.76 -17.73 -2.52
CA ARG A 312 -11.20 -16.34 -2.71
C ARG A 312 -12.65 -16.18 -3.16
N ASP A 313 -13.22 -17.20 -3.79
CA ASP A 313 -14.57 -17.19 -4.32
C ASP A 313 -15.60 -17.71 -3.30
N ASN A 314 -15.13 -18.03 -2.08
CA ASN A 314 -15.96 -18.58 -1.01
C ASN A 314 -15.85 -17.74 0.28
N MET A 315 -16.93 -17.02 0.62
CA MET A 315 -16.97 -16.15 1.80
C MET A 315 -16.74 -16.93 3.11
N GLU A 316 -17.25 -18.15 3.24
CA GLU A 316 -17.02 -18.98 4.43
C GLU A 316 -15.53 -19.33 4.58
N SER A 317 -14.85 -19.66 3.47
CA SER A 317 -13.42 -19.95 3.46
C SER A 317 -12.61 -18.71 3.86
N ILE A 318 -13.00 -17.52 3.40
CA ILE A 318 -12.36 -16.26 3.78
C ILE A 318 -12.50 -16.03 5.29
N ILE A 319 -13.71 -16.13 5.85
CA ILE A 319 -13.95 -15.95 7.30
C ILE A 319 -13.16 -16.95 8.13
N GLN A 320 -13.12 -18.22 7.74
CA GLN A 320 -12.31 -19.25 8.43
C GLN A 320 -10.80 -18.94 8.37
N GLY A 321 -10.32 -18.41 7.22
CA GLY A 321 -8.94 -17.94 7.09
C GLY A 321 -8.63 -16.77 8.01
N LEU A 322 -9.57 -15.84 8.18
CA LEU A 322 -9.42 -14.71 9.09
C LEU A 322 -9.46 -15.12 10.55
N ASP A 323 -10.32 -16.09 10.94
CA ASP A 323 -10.27 -16.72 12.25
C ASP A 323 -8.88 -17.30 12.52
N TYR A 324 -8.34 -18.05 11.56
CA TYR A 324 -7.02 -18.65 11.68
C TYR A 324 -5.90 -17.60 11.81
N ILE A 325 -5.96 -16.50 11.04
CA ILE A 325 -4.99 -15.40 11.18
C ILE A 325 -5.04 -14.78 12.57
N LEU A 326 -6.24 -14.50 13.11
CA LEU A 326 -6.40 -13.90 14.44
C LEU A 326 -5.99 -14.86 15.58
N GLU A 327 -6.06 -16.17 15.35
CA GLU A 327 -5.52 -17.17 16.29
C GLU A 327 -3.98 -17.17 16.30
N GLN A 328 -3.33 -16.91 15.17
CA GLN A 328 -1.87 -16.88 15.05
C GLN A 328 -1.27 -15.52 15.42
N TYR A 329 -1.95 -14.44 15.05
CA TYR A 329 -1.52 -13.05 15.27
C TYR A 329 -2.63 -12.29 15.99
N PRO A 330 -2.59 -12.15 17.32
CA PRO A 330 -3.69 -11.65 18.13
C PRO A 330 -3.89 -10.12 18.03
N ALA A 331 -3.97 -9.58 16.81
CA ALA A 331 -4.46 -8.23 16.57
C ALA A 331 -5.94 -8.12 16.93
N LYS A 332 -6.47 -6.91 17.15
CA LYS A 332 -7.91 -6.73 17.41
C LYS A 332 -8.77 -7.06 16.21
N GLY A 333 -8.27 -6.88 15.00
CA GLY A 333 -8.98 -7.22 13.79
C GLY A 333 -8.10 -7.19 12.55
N VAL A 334 -8.67 -7.71 11.46
CA VAL A 334 -8.08 -7.72 10.13
C VAL A 334 -8.96 -6.91 9.19
N VAL A 335 -8.35 -6.12 8.31
CA VAL A 335 -9.02 -5.45 7.20
C VAL A 335 -8.54 -6.07 5.90
N ILE A 336 -9.47 -6.57 5.09
CA ILE A 336 -9.21 -7.03 3.72
C ILE A 336 -9.76 -6.00 2.74
N HIS A 337 -8.98 -5.69 1.70
CA HIS A 337 -9.45 -4.85 0.61
C HIS A 337 -9.17 -5.50 -0.75
N SER A 338 -10.17 -5.45 -1.60
CA SER A 338 -10.12 -5.97 -2.97
C SER A 338 -10.81 -5.03 -3.95
N LYS A 339 -10.80 -5.38 -5.24
CA LYS A 339 -11.56 -4.65 -6.24
C LYS A 339 -13.08 -4.77 -6.06
N ASP A 340 -13.55 -5.84 -5.40
CA ASP A 340 -14.96 -6.20 -5.31
C ASP A 340 -15.59 -5.78 -3.96
N TYR A 341 -14.81 -5.79 -2.88
CA TYR A 341 -15.29 -5.45 -1.53
C TYR A 341 -14.13 -5.05 -0.61
N SER A 342 -14.49 -4.49 0.54
CA SER A 342 -13.63 -4.43 1.71
C SER A 342 -14.34 -5.03 2.91
N LEU A 343 -13.57 -5.64 3.81
CA LEU A 343 -14.07 -6.39 4.96
C LEU A 343 -13.24 -6.07 6.20
N TYR A 344 -13.88 -5.70 7.29
CA TYR A 344 -13.31 -5.77 8.63
C TYR A 344 -13.80 -7.03 9.33
N TYR A 345 -12.88 -7.75 9.97
CA TYR A 345 -13.18 -8.92 10.78
C TYR A 345 -12.37 -8.89 12.08
N GLY A 346 -13.04 -8.89 13.25
CA GLY A 346 -12.34 -8.82 14.53
C GLY A 346 -13.21 -8.40 15.70
N ALA A 347 -12.57 -7.92 16.76
CA ALA A 347 -13.28 -7.40 17.94
C ALA A 347 -14.09 -6.13 17.59
N ALA A 348 -15.22 -5.93 18.21
CA ALA A 348 -15.96 -4.67 18.08
C ALA A 348 -15.10 -3.49 18.60
N MET A 349 -14.98 -2.42 17.81
CA MET A 349 -14.21 -1.23 18.16
C MET A 349 -15.18 -0.12 18.61
N GLU A 350 -15.36 0.00 19.91
CA GLU A 350 -16.32 0.94 20.49
C GLU A 350 -16.00 2.40 20.11
N GLY A 351 -17.02 3.12 19.63
CA GLY A 351 -16.90 4.53 19.23
C GLY A 351 -16.18 4.77 17.91
N ILE A 352 -15.90 3.72 17.13
CA ILE A 352 -15.30 3.80 15.78
C ILE A 352 -16.30 3.25 14.76
N ASP A 353 -16.61 4.06 13.76
CA ASP A 353 -17.45 3.67 12.63
C ASP A 353 -16.57 3.03 11.52
N LEU A 354 -16.29 1.74 11.69
CA LEU A 354 -15.49 0.98 10.74
C LEU A 354 -16.11 0.92 9.35
N GLU A 355 -17.45 0.89 9.24
CA GLU A 355 -18.15 0.90 7.97
C GLU A 355 -17.85 2.19 7.18
N LYS A 356 -17.78 3.33 7.89
CA LYS A 356 -17.34 4.60 7.30
C LYS A 356 -15.93 4.49 6.71
N GLY A 357 -14.98 3.92 7.46
CA GLY A 357 -13.60 3.74 7.00
C GLY A 357 -13.52 2.88 5.73
N LEU A 358 -14.16 1.71 5.75
CA LEU A 358 -14.22 0.80 4.60
C LEU A 358 -14.87 1.47 3.38
N THR A 359 -15.97 2.20 3.60
CA THR A 359 -16.69 2.90 2.53
C THR A 359 -15.85 4.00 1.89
N LEU A 360 -15.19 4.84 2.70
CA LEU A 360 -14.30 5.89 2.22
C LEU A 360 -13.08 5.31 1.51
N GLY A 361 -12.50 4.24 2.05
CA GLY A 361 -11.40 3.50 1.41
C GLY A 361 -11.78 3.01 0.01
N ASN A 362 -12.90 2.29 -0.12
CA ASN A 362 -13.42 1.83 -1.40
C ASN A 362 -13.70 2.98 -2.38
N LEU A 363 -14.29 4.08 -1.89
CA LEU A 363 -14.67 5.21 -2.72
C LEU A 363 -13.45 5.94 -3.28
N MET A 364 -12.48 6.26 -2.42
CA MET A 364 -11.26 6.98 -2.80
C MET A 364 -10.39 6.15 -3.74
N SER A 365 -10.20 4.86 -3.42
CA SER A 365 -9.46 3.92 -4.26
C SER A 365 -10.10 3.75 -5.64
N GLY A 366 -11.42 3.54 -5.68
CA GLY A 366 -12.17 3.44 -6.94
C GLY A 366 -12.17 4.74 -7.75
N ALA A 367 -12.25 5.90 -7.09
CA ALA A 367 -12.14 7.20 -7.77
C ALA A 367 -10.75 7.39 -8.39
N ARG A 368 -9.67 7.07 -7.66
CA ARG A 368 -8.30 7.08 -8.18
C ARG A 368 -8.13 6.15 -9.38
N ALA A 369 -8.67 4.94 -9.31
CA ALA A 369 -8.65 3.99 -10.42
C ALA A 369 -9.29 4.56 -11.71
N ARG A 370 -10.29 5.42 -11.56
CA ARG A 370 -11.00 6.08 -12.66
C ARG A 370 -10.26 7.30 -13.20
N VAL A 371 -9.76 8.18 -12.33
CA VAL A 371 -9.19 9.47 -12.76
C VAL A 371 -7.68 9.40 -13.03
N GLY A 372 -6.95 8.52 -12.36
CA GLY A 372 -5.51 8.31 -12.55
C GLY A 372 -4.61 9.19 -11.65
N HIS A 373 -5.20 9.91 -10.69
CA HIS A 373 -4.50 10.69 -9.66
C HIS A 373 -5.27 10.60 -8.33
N HIS A 374 -4.77 11.20 -7.25
CA HIS A 374 -5.51 11.27 -5.99
C HIS A 374 -6.77 12.11 -6.18
N ALA A 375 -7.92 11.48 -5.99
CA ALA A 375 -9.20 12.05 -6.31
C ALA A 375 -9.64 13.09 -5.26
N SER A 376 -10.16 14.21 -5.74
CA SER A 376 -10.85 15.21 -4.92
C SER A 376 -12.22 14.70 -4.46
N MET A 377 -12.84 15.42 -3.51
CA MET A 377 -14.21 15.18 -3.09
C MET A 377 -15.20 15.12 -4.25
N GLU A 378 -15.08 16.02 -5.24
CA GLU A 378 -15.95 16.07 -6.40
C GLU A 378 -15.76 14.85 -7.32
N GLU A 379 -14.53 14.44 -7.53
CA GLU A 379 -14.21 13.23 -8.30
C GLU A 379 -14.68 11.96 -7.59
N CYS A 380 -14.56 11.89 -6.28
CA CYS A 380 -15.15 10.82 -5.47
C CYS A 380 -16.68 10.80 -5.61
N ARG A 381 -17.36 11.96 -5.60
CA ARG A 381 -18.80 12.06 -5.83
C ARG A 381 -19.18 11.54 -7.23
N GLY A 382 -18.38 11.84 -8.25
CA GLY A 382 -18.55 11.31 -9.58
C GLY A 382 -18.47 9.78 -9.65
N ASN A 383 -17.76 9.14 -8.73
CA ASN A 383 -17.65 7.68 -8.65
C ASN A 383 -18.93 7.00 -8.12
N LEU A 384 -19.82 7.76 -7.45
CA LEU A 384 -21.09 7.24 -6.94
C LEU A 384 -22.06 6.82 -8.06
N ALA A 385 -21.84 7.25 -9.30
CA ALA A 385 -22.63 6.84 -10.46
C ALA A 385 -22.36 5.38 -10.90
N LEU A 386 -21.24 4.78 -10.46
CA LEU A 386 -20.93 3.38 -10.77
C LEU A 386 -21.80 2.44 -9.95
N GLY A 387 -22.17 1.29 -10.52
CA GLY A 387 -22.82 0.21 -9.80
C GLY A 387 -21.89 -0.41 -8.73
N LEU A 388 -22.48 -1.15 -7.80
CA LEU A 388 -21.71 -1.97 -6.86
C LEU A 388 -21.20 -3.25 -7.55
N SER A 389 -20.10 -3.79 -7.06
CA SER A 389 -19.61 -5.10 -7.52
C SER A 389 -20.64 -6.18 -7.21
N PRO A 390 -21.05 -6.97 -8.22
CA PRO A 390 -21.95 -8.10 -7.98
C PRO A 390 -21.39 -9.12 -7.00
N THR A 391 -20.09 -9.41 -7.07
CA THR A 391 -19.38 -10.28 -6.11
C THR A 391 -19.43 -9.71 -4.70
N GLY A 392 -19.14 -8.41 -4.54
CA GLY A 392 -19.20 -7.77 -3.23
C GLY A 392 -20.61 -7.77 -2.64
N VAL A 393 -21.64 -7.59 -3.45
CA VAL A 393 -23.06 -7.66 -3.00
C VAL A 393 -23.42 -9.08 -2.58
N ASP A 394 -23.10 -10.10 -3.39
CA ASP A 394 -23.35 -11.52 -3.05
C ASP A 394 -22.63 -11.91 -1.73
N PHE A 395 -21.40 -11.46 -1.54
CA PHE A 395 -20.63 -11.73 -0.31
C PHE A 395 -21.23 -11.02 0.90
N ALA A 396 -21.73 -9.80 0.74
CA ALA A 396 -22.40 -9.09 1.83
C ALA A 396 -23.70 -9.82 2.25
N GLU A 397 -24.50 -10.25 1.28
CA GLU A 397 -25.73 -11.03 1.54
C GLU A 397 -25.43 -12.37 2.23
N ARG A 398 -24.40 -13.08 1.79
CA ARG A 398 -23.98 -14.33 2.46
C ARG A 398 -23.53 -14.07 3.90
N LEU A 399 -22.70 -13.04 4.10
CA LEU A 399 -22.19 -12.71 5.43
C LEU A 399 -23.30 -12.35 6.42
N GLU A 400 -24.37 -11.69 5.99
CA GLU A 400 -25.54 -11.39 6.85
C GLU A 400 -26.22 -12.65 7.42
N HIS A 401 -26.04 -13.79 6.77
CA HIS A 401 -26.64 -15.08 7.17
C HIS A 401 -25.64 -16.03 7.84
N MET A 402 -24.39 -15.60 8.03
CA MET A 402 -23.36 -16.40 8.67
C MET A 402 -23.30 -16.12 10.17
N ASP A 403 -23.10 -17.17 10.94
CA ASP A 403 -22.73 -17.05 12.36
C ASP A 403 -21.21 -16.95 12.47
N THR A 404 -20.70 -15.75 12.78
CA THR A 404 -19.26 -15.45 12.84
C THR A 404 -18.78 -15.32 14.28
N ARG A 405 -17.55 -15.74 14.56
CA ARG A 405 -16.96 -15.63 15.92
C ARG A 405 -16.69 -14.17 16.33
N HIS A 406 -16.48 -13.32 15.34
CA HIS A 406 -16.11 -11.92 15.52
C HIS A 406 -17.09 -11.00 14.79
N THR A 407 -17.00 -9.71 15.07
CA THR A 407 -17.70 -8.69 14.27
C THR A 407 -17.17 -8.71 12.85
N ALA A 408 -18.07 -8.84 11.90
CA ALA A 408 -17.79 -8.80 10.48
C ALA A 408 -18.54 -7.64 9.83
N ILE A 409 -17.83 -6.76 9.12
CA ILE A 409 -18.41 -5.60 8.41
C ILE A 409 -17.86 -5.62 7.00
N LEU A 410 -18.73 -5.86 6.01
CA LEU A 410 -18.35 -5.89 4.60
C LEU A 410 -19.05 -4.77 3.85
N VAL A 411 -18.28 -4.08 3.00
CA VAL A 411 -18.77 -3.02 2.13
C VAL A 411 -18.44 -3.38 0.67
N PRO A 412 -19.45 -3.61 -0.19
CA PRO A 412 -19.24 -3.83 -1.62
C PRO A 412 -18.61 -2.61 -2.28
N SER A 413 -17.57 -2.80 -3.08
CA SER A 413 -16.90 -1.72 -3.82
C SER A 413 -17.72 -1.22 -5.00
N ARG A 414 -17.42 -0.01 -5.48
CA ARG A 414 -17.93 0.50 -6.76
C ARG A 414 -17.18 -0.20 -7.89
N TYR A 415 -17.93 -0.90 -8.75
CA TYR A 415 -17.34 -1.73 -9.79
C TYR A 415 -16.87 -0.93 -10.98
N MET A 416 -15.66 -1.22 -11.42
CA MET A 416 -15.05 -0.68 -12.62
C MET A 416 -14.39 -1.79 -13.43
N GLU A 417 -14.94 -2.12 -14.58
CA GLU A 417 -14.44 -3.19 -15.46
C GLU A 417 -13.01 -2.89 -15.98
N LYS A 418 -12.75 -1.64 -16.32
CA LYS A 418 -11.48 -1.20 -16.92
C LYS A 418 -10.93 0.01 -16.14
N PRO A 419 -10.15 -0.21 -15.10
CA PRO A 419 -9.50 0.88 -14.40
C PRO A 419 -8.50 1.57 -15.34
N ARG A 420 -8.44 2.89 -15.26
CA ARG A 420 -7.45 3.70 -15.97
C ARG A 420 -6.08 3.61 -15.31
N TYR A 421 -6.05 3.37 -14.00
CA TYR A 421 -4.86 3.35 -13.18
C TYR A 421 -4.96 2.27 -12.11
N THR A 422 -3.85 1.60 -11.79
CA THR A 422 -3.85 0.48 -10.86
C THR A 422 -2.77 0.57 -9.77
N VAL A 423 -1.90 1.59 -9.82
CA VAL A 423 -0.82 1.77 -8.83
C VAL A 423 -1.33 2.54 -7.61
N GLY A 424 -0.96 2.12 -6.40
CA GLY A 424 -1.29 2.80 -5.14
C GLY A 424 -2.79 2.82 -4.80
N LEU A 425 -3.58 1.88 -5.33
CA LEU A 425 -5.01 1.76 -5.00
C LEU A 425 -5.19 1.26 -3.57
N GLY A 426 -4.36 0.30 -3.11
CA GLY A 426 -4.33 -0.17 -1.73
C GLY A 426 -3.98 0.96 -0.77
N ASP A 427 -2.90 1.72 -1.06
CA ASP A 427 -2.49 2.87 -0.25
C ASP A 427 -3.60 3.93 -0.13
N THR A 428 -4.33 4.16 -1.24
CA THR A 428 -5.49 5.07 -1.25
C THR A 428 -6.67 4.52 -0.45
N PHE A 429 -6.88 3.19 -0.46
CA PHE A 429 -7.87 2.54 0.39
C PHE A 429 -7.53 2.74 1.87
N VAL A 430 -6.28 2.45 2.26
CA VAL A 430 -5.79 2.66 3.63
C VAL A 430 -5.99 4.10 4.08
N ALA A 431 -5.70 5.08 3.21
CA ALA A 431 -5.92 6.50 3.47
C ALA A 431 -7.37 6.81 3.83
N GLY A 432 -8.33 6.31 3.05
CA GLY A 432 -9.76 6.47 3.33
C GLY A 432 -10.19 5.78 4.63
N MET A 433 -9.64 4.58 4.89
CA MET A 433 -9.88 3.83 6.12
C MET A 433 -9.46 4.61 7.37
N GLN A 434 -8.34 5.35 7.33
CA GLN A 434 -7.86 6.12 8.47
C GLN A 434 -8.85 7.21 8.92
N MET A 435 -9.69 7.73 8.03
CA MET A 435 -10.60 8.83 8.34
C MET A 435 -11.66 8.49 9.40
N CYS A 436 -12.00 7.20 9.59
CA CYS A 436 -12.95 6.79 10.63
C CYS A 436 -12.39 6.85 12.05
N PHE A 437 -11.07 6.97 12.21
CA PHE A 437 -10.43 7.04 13.52
C PHE A 437 -10.35 8.47 14.08
N VAL A 438 -10.67 9.49 13.29
CA VAL A 438 -10.72 10.88 13.75
C VAL A 438 -12.00 11.09 14.56
N LYS A 439 -11.83 11.32 15.87
CA LYS A 439 -12.88 11.53 16.87
C LYS A 439 -13.25 13.00 17.02
#